data_4eec7d988f5424290ea0aafafe6e2c1e
#
_entry.id   4eec7d988f5424290ea0aafafe6e2c1e
#
_cell.length_a   1.000
_cell.length_b   1.000
_cell.length_c   1.000
_cell.angle_alpha   90.00
_cell.angle_beta   90.00
_cell.angle_gamma   90.00
#
_symmetry.space_group_name_H-M   'P 1'
#
loop_
_entity.id
_entity.type
_entity.pdbx_description
1 polymer ?
#
loop_
_entity_poly.entity_id
_entity_poly.type
_entity_poly.pdbx_seq_one_letter_code
_entity_poly.pdbx_strand_id
1 'polypeptide(L)'
;MQKPIVIVGAGQAAASFVSRHKALAKKGIGNNEPLVLIGEEPVPPYQRPPLSKAYMSGDLERNRLFIRPAQWYLEQSITTHYNTHVDSIDPQLKQLSTSQGQTIDYGKLVLCTGSSPLSLPASIGGELAGVFTLRNIADVEAMAPELVSGRKLLIVGGGYIGLEAAAVARKFGLEVTVIEMAGRILQRVAAPQT
;
A
#
# COMPACT_ATOMS: atom_id res chain seq x y z
N MET A 1 14.38 -16.01 25.98
CA MET A 1 14.58 -15.46 24.61
C MET A 1 14.14 -14.02 24.59
N GLN A 2 14.82 -13.16 23.84
CA GLN A 2 14.41 -11.76 23.68
C GLN A 2 13.13 -11.70 22.82
N LYS A 3 12.07 -11.02 23.32
CA LYS A 3 10.83 -10.84 22.55
C LYS A 3 11.09 -9.94 21.35
N PRO A 4 10.47 -10.20 20.17
CA PRO A 4 10.72 -9.46 18.94
C PRO A 4 10.14 -8.05 18.97
N ILE A 5 10.66 -7.21 18.07
CA ILE A 5 9.95 -6.03 17.60
C ILE A 5 9.01 -6.49 16.50
N VAL A 6 7.71 -6.36 16.70
CA VAL A 6 6.69 -6.67 15.69
C VAL A 6 6.29 -5.39 14.97
N ILE A 7 6.31 -5.43 13.64
CA ILE A 7 5.91 -4.33 12.76
C ILE A 7 4.62 -4.74 12.06
N VAL A 8 3.53 -4.00 12.30
CA VAL A 8 2.23 -4.22 11.66
C VAL A 8 2.06 -3.26 10.49
N GLY A 9 1.88 -3.82 9.32
CA GLY A 9 1.85 -3.13 8.03
C GLY A 9 3.17 -3.28 7.27
N ALA A 10 3.10 -3.78 6.03
CA ALA A 10 4.25 -4.02 5.14
C ALA A 10 4.34 -2.96 4.04
N GLY A 11 4.18 -1.69 4.40
CA GLY A 11 4.31 -0.55 3.48
C GLY A 11 5.68 0.12 3.54
N GLN A 12 5.78 1.32 2.95
CA GLN A 12 7.01 2.09 2.84
C GLN A 12 7.58 2.49 4.21
N ALA A 13 6.72 2.84 5.18
CA ALA A 13 7.15 3.19 6.54
C ALA A 13 7.83 2.00 7.23
N ALA A 14 7.24 0.81 7.12
CA ALA A 14 7.81 -0.42 7.64
C ALA A 14 9.16 -0.76 6.99
N ALA A 15 9.25 -0.67 5.67
CA ALA A 15 10.51 -0.90 4.95
C ALA A 15 11.63 0.06 5.40
N SER A 16 11.29 1.33 5.61
CA SER A 16 12.22 2.35 6.11
C SER A 16 12.69 2.02 7.52
N PHE A 17 11.76 1.68 8.43
CA PHE A 17 12.07 1.28 9.79
C PHE A 17 13.00 0.06 9.82
N VAL A 18 12.63 -1.01 9.13
CA VAL A 18 13.40 -2.25 9.07
C VAL A 18 14.80 -2.02 8.53
N SER A 19 14.91 -1.30 7.41
CA SER A 19 16.22 -0.99 6.80
C SER A 19 17.10 -0.17 7.73
N ARG A 20 16.52 0.83 8.41
CA ARG A 20 17.26 1.66 9.36
C ARG A 20 17.70 0.89 10.60
N HIS A 21 16.80 0.07 11.17
CA HIS A 21 17.10 -0.78 12.32
C HIS A 21 18.28 -1.70 12.02
N LYS A 22 18.26 -2.43 10.91
CA LYS A 22 19.36 -3.32 10.51
C LYS A 22 20.66 -2.58 10.22
N ALA A 23 20.59 -1.40 9.62
CA ALA A 23 21.76 -0.58 9.38
C ALA A 23 22.43 -0.09 10.68
N LEU A 24 21.64 0.26 11.70
CA LEU A 24 22.16 0.67 13.01
C LEU A 24 22.77 -0.51 13.76
N ALA A 25 22.10 -1.66 13.77
CA ALA A 25 22.60 -2.88 14.40
C ALA A 25 23.96 -3.32 13.83
N LYS A 26 24.16 -3.21 12.49
CA LYS A 26 25.45 -3.48 11.84
C LYS A 26 26.58 -2.53 12.30
N LYS A 27 26.22 -1.36 12.78
CA LYS A 27 27.19 -0.37 13.35
C LYS A 27 27.39 -0.52 14.85
N GLY A 28 26.79 -1.55 15.48
CA GLY A 28 26.82 -1.73 16.94
C GLY A 28 25.98 -0.71 17.71
N ILE A 29 25.06 0.00 17.04
CA ILE A 29 24.17 0.99 17.65
C ILE A 29 22.83 0.35 17.93
N GLY A 30 22.44 0.31 19.20
CA GLY A 30 21.20 -0.32 19.66
C GLY A 30 21.30 -1.84 19.76
N ASN A 31 20.17 -2.47 20.10
CA ASN A 31 20.08 -3.92 20.25
C ASN A 31 19.68 -4.55 18.91
N ASN A 32 20.29 -5.71 18.60
CA ASN A 32 19.89 -6.50 17.43
C ASN A 32 18.67 -7.39 17.77
N GLU A 33 17.55 -6.77 18.11
CA GLU A 33 16.32 -7.47 18.44
C GLU A 33 15.77 -8.19 17.20
N PRO A 34 15.17 -9.40 17.38
CA PRO A 34 14.47 -10.07 16.28
C PRO A 34 13.37 -9.18 15.71
N LEU A 35 13.21 -9.16 14.40
CA LEU A 35 12.15 -8.41 13.72
C LEU A 35 11.12 -9.36 13.12
N VAL A 36 9.84 -9.04 13.32
CA VAL A 36 8.70 -9.69 12.68
C VAL A 36 7.93 -8.63 11.90
N LEU A 37 7.76 -8.84 10.62
CA LEU A 37 7.01 -7.96 9.71
C LEU A 37 5.72 -8.65 9.27
N ILE A 38 4.58 -8.01 9.52
CA ILE A 38 3.25 -8.54 9.17
C ILE A 38 2.62 -7.62 8.13
N GLY A 39 2.14 -8.20 7.03
CA GLY A 39 1.50 -7.46 5.94
C GLY A 39 0.27 -8.17 5.41
N GLU A 40 -0.79 -7.41 5.16
CA GLU A 40 -2.04 -7.91 4.59
C GLU A 40 -1.89 -8.33 3.12
N GLU A 41 -1.05 -7.64 2.36
CA GLU A 41 -0.77 -7.97 0.97
C GLU A 41 0.19 -9.18 0.84
N PRO A 42 0.06 -10.02 -0.21
CA PRO A 42 0.88 -11.22 -0.39
C PRO A 42 2.28 -10.92 -0.95
N VAL A 43 2.80 -9.72 -0.73
CA VAL A 43 4.04 -9.22 -1.33
C VAL A 43 4.90 -8.45 -0.32
N PRO A 44 6.23 -8.39 -0.52
CA PRO A 44 7.08 -7.54 0.31
C PRO A 44 6.77 -6.04 0.11
N PRO A 45 7.23 -5.18 1.02
CA PRO A 45 7.05 -3.73 0.92
C PRO A 45 7.48 -3.16 -0.43
N TYR A 46 6.65 -2.30 -1.00
CA TYR A 46 6.85 -1.71 -2.30
C TYR A 46 6.49 -0.22 -2.36
N GLN A 47 6.88 0.44 -3.45
CA GLN A 47 6.61 1.85 -3.71
C GLN A 47 5.20 2.02 -4.30
N ARG A 48 4.31 2.73 -3.61
CA ARG A 48 2.93 2.99 -4.08
C ARG A 48 2.82 4.08 -5.17
N PRO A 49 3.67 5.14 -5.19
CA PRO A 49 3.52 6.19 -6.20
C PRO A 49 3.54 5.74 -7.66
N PRO A 50 4.25 4.68 -8.08
CA PRO A 50 4.18 4.18 -9.44
C PRO A 50 2.85 3.54 -9.84
N LEU A 51 2.00 3.16 -8.87
CA LEU A 51 0.74 2.45 -9.13
C LEU A 51 -0.23 3.23 -10.02
N SER A 52 -0.31 4.55 -9.85
CA SER A 52 -1.13 5.45 -10.68
C SER A 52 -0.38 6.01 -11.91
N LYS A 53 0.85 5.56 -12.15
CA LYS A 53 1.76 6.07 -13.19
C LYS A 53 2.31 4.93 -14.04
N ALA A 54 3.64 4.72 -13.94
CA ALA A 54 4.40 3.79 -14.77
C ALA A 54 3.95 2.33 -14.60
N TYR A 55 3.45 1.93 -13.44
CA TYR A 55 2.92 0.60 -13.26
C TYR A 55 1.57 0.42 -13.95
N MET A 56 0.66 1.39 -13.80
CA MET A 56 -0.64 1.36 -14.50
C MET A 56 -0.49 1.44 -16.02
N SER A 57 0.51 2.20 -16.51
CA SER A 57 0.78 2.29 -17.96
C SER A 57 1.52 1.09 -18.56
N GLY A 58 1.97 0.14 -17.72
CA GLY A 58 2.77 -1.01 -18.16
C GLY A 58 4.25 -0.70 -18.40
N ASP A 59 4.70 0.53 -18.15
CA ASP A 59 6.09 0.97 -18.34
C ASP A 59 7.03 0.51 -17.22
N LEU A 60 6.49 -0.04 -16.14
CA LEU A 60 7.24 -0.54 -14.99
C LEU A 60 6.80 -1.96 -14.63
N GLU A 61 7.73 -2.89 -14.65
CA GLU A 61 7.50 -4.26 -14.21
C GLU A 61 7.24 -4.36 -12.69
N ARG A 62 6.42 -5.35 -12.30
CA ARG A 62 6.02 -5.59 -10.90
C ARG A 62 7.21 -5.73 -9.94
N ASN A 63 8.25 -6.43 -10.35
CA ASN A 63 9.45 -6.66 -9.53
C ASN A 63 10.20 -5.36 -9.18
N ARG A 64 10.11 -4.34 -10.02
CA ARG A 64 10.73 -3.03 -9.81
C ARG A 64 9.96 -2.11 -8.84
N LEU A 65 8.74 -2.50 -8.46
CA LEU A 65 8.00 -1.82 -7.41
C LEU A 65 8.64 -2.06 -6.03
N PHE A 66 9.19 -3.24 -5.78
CA PHE A 66 9.65 -3.63 -4.46
C PHE A 66 10.81 -2.75 -3.95
N ILE A 67 10.68 -2.26 -2.71
CA ILE A 67 11.74 -1.48 -2.04
C ILE A 67 12.96 -2.38 -1.78
N ARG A 68 12.69 -3.63 -1.41
CA ARG A 68 13.67 -4.72 -1.30
C ARG A 68 13.01 -6.01 -1.77
N PRO A 69 13.74 -6.90 -2.45
CA PRO A 69 13.20 -8.21 -2.80
C PRO A 69 12.95 -9.06 -1.56
N ALA A 70 12.04 -10.03 -1.64
CA ALA A 70 11.71 -10.93 -0.53
C ALA A 70 12.95 -11.62 0.06
N GLN A 71 13.89 -12.01 -0.81
CA GLN A 71 15.15 -12.63 -0.43
C GLN A 71 15.97 -11.78 0.55
N TRP A 72 15.94 -10.45 0.40
CA TRP A 72 16.66 -9.55 1.31
C TRP A 72 16.15 -9.66 2.76
N TYR A 73 14.83 -9.81 2.96
CA TYR A 73 14.26 -9.96 4.31
C TYR A 73 14.74 -11.26 4.96
N LEU A 74 14.82 -12.35 4.21
CA LEU A 74 15.36 -13.63 4.68
C LEU A 74 16.83 -13.50 5.06
N GLU A 75 17.64 -12.91 4.22
CA GLU A 75 19.08 -12.69 4.46
C GLU A 75 19.34 -11.80 5.69
N GLN A 76 18.43 -10.87 6.01
CA GLN A 76 18.51 -10.06 7.22
C GLN A 76 17.89 -10.75 8.45
N SER A 77 17.50 -12.03 8.35
CA SER A 77 16.84 -12.79 9.42
C SER A 77 15.60 -12.06 9.98
N ILE A 78 14.74 -11.59 9.09
CA ILE A 78 13.47 -10.95 9.42
C ILE A 78 12.38 -11.97 9.15
N THR A 79 11.61 -12.29 10.17
CA THR A 79 10.41 -13.12 10.02
C THR A 79 9.33 -12.31 9.32
N THR A 80 8.78 -12.82 8.21
CA THR A 80 7.74 -12.12 7.46
C THR A 80 6.47 -12.96 7.40
N HIS A 81 5.35 -12.33 7.70
CA HIS A 81 4.00 -12.87 7.53
C HIS A 81 3.26 -12.01 6.52
N TYR A 82 3.31 -12.40 5.25
CA TYR A 82 2.52 -11.79 4.18
C TYR A 82 1.15 -12.45 4.09
N ASN A 83 0.18 -11.79 3.42
CA ASN A 83 -1.21 -12.23 3.36
C ASN A 83 -1.80 -12.48 4.77
N THR A 84 -1.45 -11.61 5.71
CA THR A 84 -1.81 -11.76 7.12
C THR A 84 -2.33 -10.44 7.67
N HIS A 85 -3.61 -10.41 8.03
CA HIS A 85 -4.24 -9.28 8.72
C HIS A 85 -4.06 -9.44 10.23
N VAL A 86 -3.86 -8.33 10.94
CA VAL A 86 -3.85 -8.28 12.40
C VAL A 86 -5.25 -7.86 12.87
N ASP A 87 -5.97 -8.78 13.50
CA ASP A 87 -7.35 -8.57 13.90
C ASP A 87 -7.47 -7.80 15.22
N SER A 88 -6.57 -8.09 16.16
CA SER A 88 -6.56 -7.39 17.45
C SER A 88 -5.16 -7.32 18.07
N ILE A 89 -4.99 -6.37 18.99
CA ILE A 89 -3.77 -6.15 19.76
C ILE A 89 -4.16 -6.06 21.23
N ASP A 90 -3.54 -6.89 22.06
CA ASP A 90 -3.59 -6.78 23.52
C ASP A 90 -2.30 -6.13 24.02
N PRO A 91 -2.33 -4.86 24.44
CA PRO A 91 -1.14 -4.15 24.90
C PRO A 91 -0.71 -4.58 26.31
N GLN A 92 -1.59 -5.18 27.11
CA GLN A 92 -1.26 -5.64 28.48
C GLN A 92 -0.50 -6.97 28.44
N LEU A 93 -1.01 -7.92 27.65
CA LEU A 93 -0.33 -9.22 27.43
C LEU A 93 0.83 -9.08 26.45
N LYS A 94 0.91 -7.97 25.70
CA LYS A 94 1.85 -7.77 24.60
C LYS A 94 1.74 -8.87 23.55
N GLN A 95 0.52 -9.09 23.10
CA GLN A 95 0.15 -10.07 22.09
C GLN A 95 -0.70 -9.43 21.00
N LEU A 96 -0.65 -10.01 19.82
CA LEU A 96 -1.59 -9.70 18.74
C LEU A 96 -2.15 -11.00 18.16
N SER A 97 -3.38 -10.94 17.65
CA SER A 97 -4.00 -12.05 16.94
C SER A 97 -4.12 -11.71 15.45
N THR A 98 -4.05 -12.75 14.61
CA THR A 98 -4.08 -12.61 13.16
C THR A 98 -5.26 -13.36 12.56
N SER A 99 -5.65 -12.96 11.36
CA SER A 99 -6.70 -13.62 10.55
C SER A 99 -6.42 -15.09 10.24
N GLN A 100 -5.19 -15.55 10.45
CA GLN A 100 -4.80 -16.95 10.32
C GLN A 100 -4.89 -17.73 11.65
N GLY A 101 -5.48 -17.13 12.70
CA GLY A 101 -5.63 -17.73 14.02
C GLY A 101 -4.33 -17.82 14.83
N GLN A 102 -3.29 -17.14 14.42
CA GLN A 102 -2.02 -17.10 15.14
C GLN A 102 -2.03 -16.04 16.23
N THR A 103 -1.45 -16.34 17.38
CA THR A 103 -1.09 -15.35 18.40
C THR A 103 0.41 -15.09 18.36
N ILE A 104 0.81 -13.83 18.27
CA ILE A 104 2.21 -13.41 18.18
C ILE A 104 2.54 -12.52 19.37
N ASP A 105 3.52 -12.95 20.18
CA ASP A 105 4.08 -12.15 21.27
C ASP A 105 5.01 -11.06 20.75
N TYR A 106 5.01 -9.88 21.39
CA TYR A 106 5.96 -8.82 21.06
C TYR A 106 6.63 -8.22 22.29
N GLY A 107 7.88 -7.79 22.15
CA GLY A 107 8.56 -6.93 23.12
C GLY A 107 8.24 -5.46 22.89
N LYS A 108 8.28 -5.06 21.62
CA LYS A 108 7.93 -3.73 21.11
C LYS A 108 7.03 -3.86 19.90
N LEU A 109 6.11 -2.92 19.72
CA LEU A 109 5.19 -2.88 18.60
C LEU A 109 5.37 -1.59 17.81
N VAL A 110 5.44 -1.72 16.48
CA VAL A 110 5.52 -0.60 15.54
C VAL A 110 4.32 -0.69 14.61
N LEU A 111 3.48 0.34 14.61
CA LEU A 111 2.30 0.41 13.75
C LEU A 111 2.60 1.21 12.49
N CYS A 112 2.59 0.54 11.34
CA CYS A 112 2.81 1.08 10.01
C CYS A 112 1.63 0.75 9.08
N THR A 113 0.40 0.78 9.61
CA THR A 113 -0.81 0.26 8.98
C THR A 113 -1.27 1.02 7.74
N GLY A 114 -0.77 2.26 7.55
CA GLY A 114 -1.10 3.08 6.38
C GLY A 114 -2.54 3.59 6.41
N SER A 115 -3.22 3.51 5.28
CA SER A 115 -4.62 3.95 5.11
C SER A 115 -5.31 3.12 4.04
N SER A 116 -6.63 2.98 4.15
CA SER A 116 -7.49 2.37 3.14
C SER A 116 -8.16 3.44 2.27
N PRO A 117 -8.46 3.17 1.00
CA PRO A 117 -9.24 4.07 0.18
C PRO A 117 -10.68 4.15 0.68
N LEU A 118 -11.31 5.29 0.47
CA LEU A 118 -12.75 5.40 0.65
C LEU A 118 -13.44 4.77 -0.57
N SER A 119 -14.39 3.88 -0.31
CA SER A 119 -15.26 3.32 -1.33
C SER A 119 -16.53 4.14 -1.48
N LEU A 120 -17.09 4.16 -2.68
CA LEU A 120 -18.44 4.72 -2.89
C LEU A 120 -19.46 3.85 -2.16
N PRO A 121 -20.49 4.46 -1.53
CA PRO A 121 -21.58 3.68 -0.94
C PRO A 121 -22.32 2.82 -1.97
N ALA A 122 -22.81 1.65 -1.55
CA ALA A 122 -23.63 0.78 -2.38
C ALA A 122 -24.85 1.50 -2.97
N SER A 123 -25.46 2.44 -2.21
CA SER A 123 -26.62 3.23 -2.60
C SER A 123 -26.39 4.13 -3.84
N ILE A 124 -25.14 4.40 -4.19
CA ILE A 124 -24.77 5.16 -5.39
C ILE A 124 -23.92 4.33 -6.35
N GLY A 125 -23.99 3.01 -6.27
CA GLY A 125 -23.35 2.09 -7.21
C GLY A 125 -21.94 1.66 -6.86
N GLY A 126 -21.48 1.86 -5.61
CA GLY A 126 -20.13 1.49 -5.19
C GLY A 126 -19.79 0.00 -5.30
N GLU A 127 -20.81 -0.87 -5.36
CA GLU A 127 -20.66 -2.32 -5.51
C GLU A 127 -20.87 -2.82 -6.96
N LEU A 128 -21.08 -1.92 -7.90
CA LEU A 128 -21.25 -2.30 -9.31
C LEU A 128 -19.96 -2.85 -9.90
N ALA A 129 -20.10 -3.81 -10.82
CA ALA A 129 -18.98 -4.29 -11.62
C ALA A 129 -18.35 -3.12 -12.38
N GLY A 130 -17.00 -3.06 -12.41
CA GLY A 130 -16.27 -1.98 -13.04
C GLY A 130 -16.04 -0.76 -12.14
N VAL A 131 -16.43 -0.80 -10.87
CA VAL A 131 -16.05 0.20 -9.87
C VAL A 131 -14.80 -0.28 -9.13
N PHE A 132 -13.75 0.52 -9.16
CA PHE A 132 -12.45 0.21 -8.59
C PHE A 132 -11.98 1.30 -7.64
N THR A 133 -11.19 0.92 -6.68
CA THR A 133 -10.32 1.83 -5.92
C THR A 133 -8.89 1.71 -6.44
N LEU A 134 -8.03 2.67 -6.12
CA LEU A 134 -6.62 2.63 -6.51
C LEU A 134 -5.74 2.84 -5.27
N ARG A 135 -5.26 1.74 -4.71
CA ARG A 135 -4.43 1.77 -3.51
C ARG A 135 -3.25 0.79 -3.54
N ASN A 136 -3.45 -0.39 -4.09
CA ASN A 136 -2.49 -1.50 -4.06
C ASN A 136 -2.25 -2.10 -5.45
N ILE A 137 -1.34 -3.08 -5.53
CA ILE A 137 -1.01 -3.76 -6.79
C ILE A 137 -2.24 -4.47 -7.36
N ALA A 138 -3.01 -5.16 -6.52
CA ALA A 138 -4.18 -5.90 -6.97
C ALA A 138 -5.25 -4.99 -7.59
N ASP A 139 -5.43 -3.77 -7.06
CA ASP A 139 -6.34 -2.78 -7.64
C ASP A 139 -5.94 -2.45 -9.09
N VAL A 140 -4.65 -2.21 -9.34
CA VAL A 140 -4.14 -1.90 -10.70
C VAL A 140 -4.30 -3.10 -11.63
N GLU A 141 -3.95 -4.31 -11.16
CA GLU A 141 -4.07 -5.54 -11.92
C GLU A 141 -5.54 -5.86 -12.28
N ALA A 142 -6.48 -5.56 -11.37
CA ALA A 142 -7.91 -5.71 -11.62
C ALA A 142 -8.45 -4.68 -12.64
N MET A 143 -7.91 -3.45 -12.63
CA MET A 143 -8.31 -2.40 -13.59
C MET A 143 -7.68 -2.58 -14.98
N ALA A 144 -6.51 -3.17 -15.09
CA ALA A 144 -5.74 -3.23 -16.33
C ALA A 144 -6.53 -3.75 -17.54
N PRO A 145 -7.38 -4.81 -17.42
CA PRO A 145 -8.21 -5.30 -18.51
C PRO A 145 -9.26 -4.29 -19.02
N GLU A 146 -9.59 -3.31 -18.21
CA GLU A 146 -10.60 -2.30 -18.53
C GLU A 146 -10.02 -1.07 -19.26
N LEU A 147 -8.69 -0.92 -19.24
CA LEU A 147 -7.98 0.21 -19.89
C LEU A 147 -7.86 0.00 -21.40
N VAL A 148 -9.01 -0.03 -22.09
CA VAL A 148 -9.12 -0.28 -23.54
C VAL A 148 -9.54 0.98 -24.28
N SER A 149 -8.91 1.26 -25.41
CA SER A 149 -9.20 2.41 -26.26
C SER A 149 -10.69 2.51 -26.62
N GLY A 150 -11.25 3.70 -26.56
CA GLY A 150 -12.66 3.98 -26.84
C GLY A 150 -13.63 3.70 -25.68
N ARG A 151 -13.19 3.06 -24.60
CA ARG A 151 -14.01 2.93 -23.39
C ARG A 151 -14.13 4.25 -22.65
N LYS A 152 -15.21 4.38 -21.87
CA LYS A 152 -15.46 5.53 -21.00
C LYS A 152 -14.99 5.25 -19.60
N LEU A 153 -14.24 6.18 -19.01
CA LEU A 153 -13.80 6.12 -17.62
C LEU A 153 -14.33 7.33 -16.86
N LEU A 154 -15.01 7.05 -15.75
CA LEU A 154 -15.39 8.06 -14.78
C LEU A 154 -14.45 7.98 -13.58
N ILE A 155 -13.84 9.09 -13.21
CA ILE A 155 -13.00 9.23 -12.03
C ILE A 155 -13.70 10.12 -11.02
N VAL A 156 -13.89 9.62 -9.81
CA VAL A 156 -14.45 10.36 -8.68
C VAL A 156 -13.31 10.82 -7.78
N GLY A 157 -13.03 12.13 -7.82
CA GLY A 157 -11.96 12.79 -7.08
C GLY A 157 -10.89 13.40 -7.97
N GLY A 158 -10.78 14.72 -7.95
CA GLY A 158 -9.80 15.53 -8.69
C GLY A 158 -8.50 15.79 -7.92
N GLY A 159 -8.07 14.84 -7.07
CA GLY A 159 -6.78 14.86 -6.39
C GLY A 159 -5.65 14.30 -7.26
N TYR A 160 -4.42 14.23 -6.71
CA TYR A 160 -3.24 13.74 -7.46
C TYR A 160 -3.47 12.37 -8.09
N ILE A 161 -3.92 11.37 -7.33
CA ILE A 161 -4.09 10.00 -7.81
C ILE A 161 -5.12 9.94 -8.95
N GLY A 162 -6.25 10.65 -8.80
CA GLY A 162 -7.28 10.69 -9.82
C GLY A 162 -6.78 11.31 -11.13
N LEU A 163 -6.05 12.41 -11.06
CA LEU A 163 -5.50 13.08 -12.24
C LEU A 163 -4.37 12.29 -12.90
N GLU A 164 -3.54 11.59 -12.12
CA GLU A 164 -2.52 10.68 -12.64
C GLU A 164 -3.14 9.51 -13.38
N ALA A 165 -4.18 8.88 -12.79
CA ALA A 165 -4.94 7.81 -13.44
C ALA A 165 -5.64 8.32 -14.72
N ALA A 166 -6.21 9.54 -14.70
CA ALA A 166 -6.79 10.18 -15.87
C ALA A 166 -5.76 10.32 -17.00
N ALA A 167 -4.57 10.80 -16.70
CA ALA A 167 -3.49 10.97 -17.67
C ALA A 167 -3.07 9.64 -18.30
N VAL A 168 -2.94 8.57 -17.50
CA VAL A 168 -2.63 7.21 -17.99
C VAL A 168 -3.78 6.69 -18.86
N ALA A 169 -5.02 6.79 -18.41
CA ALA A 169 -6.19 6.34 -19.18
C ALA A 169 -6.30 7.06 -20.54
N ARG A 170 -6.00 8.37 -20.59
CA ARG A 170 -5.95 9.12 -21.86
C ARG A 170 -4.87 8.60 -22.81
N LYS A 171 -3.70 8.15 -22.30
CA LYS A 171 -2.67 7.51 -23.14
C LYS A 171 -3.18 6.21 -23.77
N PHE A 172 -4.03 5.45 -23.07
CA PHE A 172 -4.69 4.26 -23.61
C PHE A 172 -5.86 4.58 -24.55
N GLY A 173 -6.20 5.85 -24.75
CA GLY A 173 -7.28 6.27 -25.67
C GLY A 173 -8.68 6.17 -25.08
N LEU A 174 -8.82 6.16 -23.75
CA LEU A 174 -10.13 6.19 -23.10
C LEU A 174 -10.74 7.60 -23.15
N GLU A 175 -12.06 7.68 -23.14
CA GLU A 175 -12.81 8.90 -22.89
C GLU A 175 -12.93 9.10 -21.37
N VAL A 176 -12.22 10.10 -20.82
CA VAL A 176 -12.11 10.29 -19.37
C VAL A 176 -12.96 11.48 -18.92
N THR A 177 -13.80 11.23 -17.92
CA THR A 177 -14.54 12.26 -17.17
C THR A 177 -14.07 12.23 -15.72
N VAL A 178 -13.78 13.42 -15.14
CA VAL A 178 -13.42 13.56 -13.73
C VAL A 178 -14.52 14.36 -13.02
N ILE A 179 -15.01 13.80 -11.90
CA ILE A 179 -15.96 14.49 -11.01
C ILE A 179 -15.22 14.86 -9.74
N GLU A 180 -15.32 16.13 -9.34
CA GLU A 180 -14.78 16.66 -8.10
C GLU A 180 -15.89 17.38 -7.33
N MET A 181 -16.01 17.09 -6.04
CA MET A 181 -17.00 17.69 -5.16
C MET A 181 -16.64 19.14 -4.78
N ALA A 182 -15.33 19.44 -4.71
CA ALA A 182 -14.84 20.78 -4.44
C ALA A 182 -14.97 21.69 -5.68
N GLY A 183 -14.93 23.01 -5.47
CA GLY A 183 -15.05 24.00 -6.55
C GLY A 183 -13.94 23.97 -7.60
N ARG A 184 -12.83 23.25 -7.34
CA ARG A 184 -11.74 23.01 -8.29
C ARG A 184 -10.95 21.74 -7.97
N ILE A 185 -10.28 21.20 -8.98
CA ILE A 185 -9.31 20.11 -8.79
C ILE A 185 -8.13 20.58 -7.93
N LEU A 186 -7.47 19.63 -7.25
CA LEU A 186 -6.31 19.88 -6.38
C LEU A 186 -6.52 20.91 -5.26
N GLN A 187 -7.77 21.25 -4.91
CA GLN A 187 -8.09 22.32 -3.98
C GLN A 187 -7.39 22.19 -2.61
N ARG A 188 -7.16 20.95 -2.16
CA ARG A 188 -6.53 20.69 -0.84
C ARG A 188 -5.00 20.79 -0.85
N VAL A 189 -4.38 20.83 -2.02
CA VAL A 189 -2.92 20.61 -2.14
C VAL A 189 -2.22 21.63 -3.05
N ALA A 190 -2.96 22.45 -3.79
CA ALA A 190 -2.43 23.46 -4.66
C ALA A 190 -3.05 24.83 -4.36
N ALA A 191 -2.30 25.89 -4.59
CA ALA A 191 -2.79 27.27 -4.45
C ALA A 191 -3.88 27.59 -5.47
N PRO A 192 -4.76 28.59 -5.21
CA PRO A 192 -5.81 28.97 -6.17
C PRO A 192 -5.30 29.39 -7.55
N GLN A 193 -4.06 29.86 -7.62
CA GLN A 193 -3.43 30.36 -8.84
C GLN A 193 -2.79 29.22 -9.70
N THR A 194 -2.82 27.99 -9.21
CA THR A 194 -2.33 26.80 -9.92
C THR A 194 -3.41 26.20 -10.78
#